data_22d15dbcb7f87f4a64dc269434e2a616
#
_entry.id   22d15dbcb7f87f4a64dc269434e2a616
#
_cell.length_a   1.000
_cell.length_b   1.000
_cell.length_c   1.000
_cell.angle_alpha   90.00
_cell.angle_beta   90.00
_cell.angle_gamma   90.00
#
_symmetry.space_group_name_H-M   'P 1'
#
loop_
_entity.id
_entity.type
_entity.pdbx_description
1 polymer ?
#
loop_
_entity_poly.entity_id
_entity_poly.type
_entity_poly.pdbx_seq_one_letter_code
_entity_poly.pdbx_strand_id
1 'polypeptide(L)'
;MTREEFIALCDGKEKMIRTEYGFSQQKMSEVIGISKKKLVEIEKGRRSLGWTGSVALCSIFSDSDILETAFGGYPEEIIKSLAFDQGEIIYKKTMGGHVWWRELEQKNGYK
;
A
#
# COMPACT_ATOMS: atom_id res chain seq x y z
N MET A 1 -0.75 14.41 -2.42
CA MET A 1 -0.83 13.22 -3.30
C MET A 1 -2.22 12.63 -3.24
N THR A 2 -2.77 12.24 -4.38
CA THR A 2 -4.07 11.58 -4.43
C THR A 2 -3.88 10.07 -4.44
N ARG A 3 -4.98 9.34 -4.19
CA ARG A 3 -4.93 7.88 -4.29
C ARG A 3 -4.50 7.43 -5.68
N GLU A 4 -4.98 8.13 -6.71
CA GLU A 4 -4.63 7.80 -8.09
C GLU A 4 -3.15 7.96 -8.34
N GLU A 5 -2.57 9.02 -7.80
CA GLU A 5 -1.13 9.24 -7.93
C GLU A 5 -0.33 8.19 -7.18
N PHE A 6 -0.78 7.83 -6.00
CA PHE A 6 -0.15 6.80 -5.19
C PHE A 6 -0.16 5.45 -5.93
N ILE A 7 -1.32 5.09 -6.48
CA ILE A 7 -1.48 3.83 -7.20
C ILE A 7 -0.58 3.82 -8.44
N ALA A 8 -0.56 4.92 -9.18
CA ALA A 8 0.26 5.00 -10.38
C ALA A 8 1.74 4.85 -10.05
N LEU A 9 2.16 5.44 -8.94
CA LEU A 9 3.54 5.31 -8.51
C LEU A 9 3.87 3.87 -8.16
N CYS A 10 2.99 3.20 -7.43
CA CYS A 10 3.19 1.81 -7.06
C CYS A 10 3.23 0.91 -8.29
N ASP A 11 2.31 1.13 -9.23
CA ASP A 11 2.30 0.37 -10.48
C ASP A 11 3.64 0.52 -11.21
N GLY A 12 4.18 1.73 -11.23
CA GLY A 12 5.42 1.99 -11.94
C GLY A 12 6.66 1.47 -11.24
N LYS A 13 6.57 1.19 -9.95
CA LYS A 13 7.74 0.73 -9.18
C LYS A 13 7.72 -0.75 -8.88
N GLU A 14 6.61 -1.43 -9.14
CA GLU A 14 6.46 -2.82 -8.74
C GLU A 14 7.56 -3.71 -9.32
N LYS A 15 7.86 -3.55 -10.60
CA LYS A 15 8.88 -4.41 -11.24
C LYS A 15 10.27 -4.14 -10.64
N MET A 16 10.56 -2.89 -10.33
CA MET A 16 11.84 -2.53 -9.72
C MET A 16 11.97 -3.16 -8.34
N ILE A 17 10.90 -3.14 -7.56
CA ILE A 17 10.90 -3.76 -6.24
C ILE A 17 11.08 -5.26 -6.37
N ARG A 18 10.37 -5.87 -7.31
CA ARG A 18 10.51 -7.31 -7.55
C ARG A 18 11.96 -7.66 -7.86
N THR A 19 12.59 -6.87 -8.71
CA THR A 19 13.99 -7.08 -9.08
C THR A 19 14.92 -6.86 -7.89
N GLU A 20 14.62 -5.85 -7.09
CA GLU A 20 15.40 -5.56 -5.89
C GLU A 20 15.45 -6.78 -4.95
N TYR A 21 14.33 -7.49 -4.83
CA TYR A 21 14.23 -8.64 -3.96
C TYR A 21 14.62 -9.95 -4.65
N GLY A 22 14.94 -9.90 -5.94
CA GLY A 22 15.34 -11.08 -6.70
C GLY A 22 14.21 -12.06 -6.94
N PHE A 23 12.96 -11.59 -6.96
CA PHE A 23 11.80 -12.46 -7.12
C PHE A 23 11.43 -12.64 -8.59
N SER A 24 10.98 -13.86 -8.92
CA SER A 24 10.34 -14.10 -10.21
C SER A 24 8.96 -13.46 -10.19
N GLN A 25 8.34 -13.35 -11.38
CA GLN A 25 6.96 -12.86 -11.43
C GLN A 25 6.02 -13.78 -10.67
N GLN A 26 6.24 -15.09 -10.77
CA GLN A 26 5.41 -16.04 -10.02
C GLN A 26 5.52 -15.78 -8.51
N LYS A 27 6.74 -15.68 -8.02
CA LYS A 27 6.96 -15.47 -6.58
C LYS A 27 6.34 -14.15 -6.13
N MET A 28 6.55 -13.09 -6.89
CA MET A 28 6.01 -11.78 -6.55
C MET A 28 4.49 -11.80 -6.49
N SER A 29 3.87 -12.45 -7.46
CA SER A 29 2.41 -12.53 -7.49
C SER A 29 1.88 -13.25 -6.25
N GLU A 30 2.57 -14.31 -5.83
CA GLU A 30 2.17 -15.04 -4.64
C GLU A 30 2.32 -14.20 -3.38
N VAL A 31 3.41 -13.45 -3.30
CA VAL A 31 3.67 -12.60 -2.13
C VAL A 31 2.63 -11.50 -2.01
N ILE A 32 2.28 -10.86 -3.12
CA ILE A 32 1.29 -9.79 -3.10
C ILE A 32 -0.13 -10.33 -2.99
N GLY A 33 -0.36 -11.54 -3.48
CA GLY A 33 -1.68 -12.15 -3.42
C GLY A 33 -2.53 -11.90 -4.65
N ILE A 34 -1.90 -11.79 -5.82
CA ILE A 34 -2.60 -11.63 -7.08
C ILE A 34 -2.17 -12.75 -8.02
N SER A 35 -2.88 -12.90 -9.15
CA SER A 35 -2.51 -13.92 -10.11
C SER A 35 -1.25 -13.50 -10.86
N LYS A 36 -0.49 -14.48 -11.34
CA LYS A 36 0.68 -14.19 -12.15
C LYS A 36 0.27 -13.42 -13.41
N LYS A 37 -0.85 -13.80 -14.00
CA LYS A 37 -1.33 -13.13 -15.21
C LYS A 37 -1.57 -11.64 -14.94
N LYS A 38 -2.19 -11.33 -13.81
CA LYS A 38 -2.43 -9.94 -13.45
C LYS A 38 -1.12 -9.20 -13.25
N LEU A 39 -0.15 -9.82 -12.57
CA LEU A 39 1.14 -9.18 -12.36
C LEU A 39 1.84 -8.88 -13.67
N VAL A 40 1.82 -9.83 -14.59
CA VAL A 40 2.43 -9.62 -15.90
C VAL A 40 1.79 -8.42 -16.61
N GLU A 41 0.46 -8.33 -16.54
CA GLU A 41 -0.24 -7.22 -17.18
C GLU A 41 0.07 -5.88 -16.50
N ILE A 42 0.25 -5.89 -15.19
CA ILE A 42 0.64 -4.69 -14.46
C ILE A 42 2.02 -4.22 -14.95
N GLU A 43 2.95 -5.15 -15.08
CA GLU A 43 4.32 -4.79 -15.50
C GLU A 43 4.36 -4.34 -16.95
N LYS A 44 3.36 -4.73 -17.74
CA LYS A 44 3.24 -4.24 -19.11
C LYS A 44 2.46 -2.92 -19.21
N GLY A 45 1.99 -2.42 -18.09
CA GLY A 45 1.24 -1.18 -18.09
C GLY A 45 -0.22 -1.31 -18.53
N ARG A 46 -0.75 -2.54 -18.56
CA ARG A 46 -2.12 -2.78 -19.02
C ARG A 46 -3.12 -2.93 -17.92
N ARG A 47 -2.67 -3.11 -16.69
CA ARG A 47 -3.54 -3.24 -15.53
C ARG A 47 -2.89 -2.52 -14.36
N SER A 48 -3.66 -2.37 -13.29
CA SER A 48 -3.19 -1.66 -12.10
C SER A 48 -3.32 -2.55 -10.88
N LEU A 49 -2.43 -2.33 -9.92
CA LEU A 49 -2.55 -2.94 -8.60
C LEU A 49 -3.82 -2.49 -7.89
N GLY A 50 -4.30 -1.29 -8.20
CA GLY A 50 -5.40 -0.69 -7.49
C GLY A 50 -4.98 -0.27 -6.09
N TRP A 51 -5.94 0.25 -5.34
CA TRP A 51 -5.66 0.75 -3.98
C TRP A 51 -5.18 -0.39 -3.07
N THR A 52 -5.95 -1.49 -3.02
CA THR A 52 -5.63 -2.60 -2.14
C THR A 52 -4.27 -3.22 -2.47
N GLY A 53 -4.02 -3.45 -3.76
CA GLY A 53 -2.75 -4.03 -4.18
C GLY A 53 -1.58 -3.12 -3.90
N SER A 54 -1.77 -1.82 -4.08
CA SER A 54 -0.71 -0.84 -3.80
C SER A 54 -0.39 -0.79 -2.31
N VAL A 55 -1.43 -0.82 -1.47
CA VAL A 55 -1.22 -0.86 -0.02
C VAL A 55 -0.49 -2.13 0.38
N ALA A 56 -0.88 -3.27 -0.21
CA ALA A 56 -0.20 -4.53 0.07
C ALA A 56 1.28 -4.46 -0.31
N LEU A 57 1.56 -3.93 -1.49
CA LEU A 57 2.94 -3.79 -1.94
C LEU A 57 3.77 -2.98 -0.94
N CYS A 58 3.26 -1.83 -0.56
CA CYS A 58 3.98 -0.93 0.32
C CYS A 58 4.11 -1.48 1.74
N SER A 59 3.11 -2.22 2.20
CA SER A 59 3.16 -2.79 3.54
C SER A 59 4.12 -3.96 3.63
N ILE A 60 4.12 -4.82 2.61
CA ILE A 60 4.98 -6.00 2.61
C ILE A 60 6.44 -5.60 2.38
N PHE A 61 6.66 -4.65 1.48
CA PHE A 61 8.00 -4.24 1.10
C PHE A 61 8.39 -2.90 1.72
N SER A 62 7.97 -2.68 2.96
CA SER A 62 8.19 -1.39 3.63
C SER A 62 9.68 -1.05 3.78
N ASP A 63 10.55 -2.05 3.72
CA ASP A 63 11.99 -1.81 3.81
C ASP A 63 12.66 -1.60 2.47
N SER A 64 11.88 -1.53 1.40
CA SER A 64 12.44 -1.36 0.06
C SER A 64 13.07 0.01 -0.11
N ASP A 65 14.31 0.04 -0.57
CA ASP A 65 14.98 1.30 -0.89
C ASP A 65 14.27 2.02 -2.03
N ILE A 66 13.69 1.26 -2.93
CA ILE A 66 12.96 1.85 -4.05
C ILE A 66 11.73 2.61 -3.56
N LEU A 67 11.00 2.03 -2.62
CA LEU A 67 9.83 2.71 -2.05
C LEU A 67 10.24 3.90 -1.22
N GLU A 68 11.28 3.77 -0.42
CA GLU A 68 11.74 4.88 0.39
C GLU A 68 12.13 6.06 -0.48
N THR A 69 12.86 5.81 -1.54
CA THR A 69 13.26 6.85 -2.46
C THR A 69 12.06 7.47 -3.15
N ALA A 70 11.13 6.64 -3.59
CA ALA A 70 9.96 7.11 -4.34
C ALA A 70 9.05 7.99 -3.50
N PHE A 71 8.92 7.68 -2.20
CA PHE A 71 8.01 8.42 -1.34
C PHE A 71 8.71 9.43 -0.42
N GLY A 72 10.04 9.45 -0.45
CA GLY A 72 10.78 10.35 0.43
C GLY A 72 10.76 9.91 1.88
N GLY A 73 10.52 8.64 2.13
CA GLY A 73 10.42 8.10 3.48
C GLY A 73 9.55 6.86 3.48
N TYR A 74 9.12 6.45 4.65
CA TYR A 74 8.29 5.26 4.75
C TYR A 74 6.88 5.54 4.26
N PRO A 75 6.30 4.64 3.50
CA PRO A 75 4.99 4.89 2.88
C PRO A 75 3.80 4.83 3.81
N GLU A 76 3.97 4.32 5.05
CA GLU A 76 2.84 4.16 5.97
C GLU A 76 2.09 5.45 6.22
N GLU A 77 2.81 6.55 6.38
CA GLU A 77 2.15 7.82 6.67
C GLU A 77 1.31 8.27 5.48
N ILE A 78 1.82 8.05 4.29
CA ILE A 78 1.08 8.41 3.09
C ILE A 78 -0.16 7.54 2.96
N ILE A 79 -0.02 6.25 3.21
CA ILE A 79 -1.14 5.32 3.15
C ILE A 79 -2.24 5.74 4.12
N LYS A 80 -1.86 6.05 5.36
CA LYS A 80 -2.84 6.45 6.36
C LYS A 80 -3.54 7.75 5.98
N SER A 81 -2.76 8.70 5.48
CA SER A 81 -3.32 9.96 5.04
C SER A 81 -4.33 9.76 3.93
N LEU A 82 -4.00 8.94 2.94
CA LEU A 82 -4.90 8.71 1.81
C LEU A 82 -6.12 7.88 2.21
N ALA A 83 -5.93 6.93 3.13
CA ALA A 83 -7.03 6.08 3.58
C ALA A 83 -8.08 6.89 4.32
N PHE A 84 -7.65 7.87 5.10
CA PHE A 84 -8.55 8.66 5.92
C PHE A 84 -8.74 10.07 5.36
N ASP A 85 -8.54 10.22 4.07
CA ASP A 85 -8.50 11.50 3.42
C ASP A 85 -9.83 12.23 3.40
N GLN A 86 -10.84 11.70 4.01
CA GLN A 86 -12.11 12.38 4.12
C GLN A 86 -12.13 13.31 5.32
N GLY A 87 -11.06 13.38 6.06
CA GLY A 87 -10.85 14.39 7.07
C GLY A 87 -11.38 14.07 8.43
N GLU A 88 -12.66 13.93 8.53
CA GLU A 88 -13.28 13.79 9.84
C GLU A 88 -12.80 12.61 10.64
N ILE A 89 -12.52 11.52 9.96
CA ILE A 89 -12.13 10.29 10.63
C ILE A 89 -10.80 10.48 11.34
N ILE A 90 -9.90 11.19 10.71
CA ILE A 90 -8.59 11.42 11.30
C ILE A 90 -8.71 12.20 12.60
N TYR A 91 -9.58 13.18 12.60
CA TYR A 91 -9.69 14.03 13.78
C TYR A 91 -10.32 13.31 14.94
N LYS A 92 -11.26 12.45 14.68
CA LYS A 92 -11.87 11.69 15.76
C LYS A 92 -10.84 10.83 16.45
N LYS A 93 -9.94 10.28 15.69
CA LYS A 93 -8.93 9.45 16.28
C LYS A 93 -8.01 10.22 17.17
N THR A 94 -7.64 11.41 16.77
CA THR A 94 -6.70 12.18 17.56
C THR A 94 -7.28 12.67 18.86
N MET A 95 -8.58 12.81 18.90
CA MET A 95 -9.16 13.31 20.12
C MET A 95 -9.23 12.28 21.20
N GLY A 96 -9.41 11.11 20.87
CA GLY A 96 -9.53 10.15 21.87
C GLY A 96 -8.25 9.65 22.28
N GLY A 97 -7.60 9.93 21.70
CA GLY A 97 -6.59 9.07 21.97
C GLY A 97 -7.09 7.75 21.60
N HIS A 98 -8.12 7.68 21.32
CA HIS A 98 -8.40 6.86 21.09
C HIS A 98 -8.85 5.98 20.64
N VAL A 99 -9.24 5.75 20.40
CA VAL A 99 -9.87 5.14 20.10
C VAL A 99 -10.26 4.15 19.41
N TRP A 100 -10.76 3.74 19.20
CA TRP A 100 -11.32 2.99 18.66
C TRP A 100 -11.18 1.89 17.93
N TRP A 101 -11.26 1.44 17.70
CA TRP A 101 -11.07 0.63 17.01
C TRP A 101 -10.81 -0.39 17.29
N ARG A 102 -11.10 0.01 18.03
CA ARG A 102 -10.91 -0.26 18.73
C ARG A 102 -11.36 -0.57 18.94
N GLU A 103 -11.93 -0.16 18.98
CA GLU A 103 -12.33 0.10 19.39
C GLU A 103 -12.84 -0.34 18.97
N LEU A 104 -13.26 -0.38 18.98
CA LEU A 104 -13.59 -0.39 18.77
C LEU A 104 -13.50 -1.23 18.54
N GLU A 105 -13.22 -1.59 18.72
CA GLU A 105 -12.86 -1.85 18.84
C GLU A 105 -12.52 -2.40 19.00
N GLN A 106 -12.60 -2.64 19.19
CA GLN A 106 -12.25 -2.62 19.69
C GLN A 106 -12.38 -3.11 19.37
N LYS A 107 -12.97 -3.14 19.26
CA LYS A 107 -13.11 -3.14 19.20
C LYS A 107 -12.94 -3.63 18.52
N ASN A 108 -13.36 -3.95 18.73
CA ASN A 108 -13.10 -4.01 18.30
C ASN A 108 -12.50 -4.28 17.90
N GLY A 109 -12.63 -4.43 17.99
CA GLY A 109 -11.99 -4.15 17.94
C GLY A 109 -11.33 -4.37 17.51
N TYR A 110 -10.96 -4.42 17.43
CA TYR A 110 -10.38 -4.13 17.21
C TYR A 110 -9.83 -4.38 17.02
N LYS A 111 -10.19 -4.47 16.96
CA LYS A 111 -9.82 -4.21 16.98
C LYS A 111 -9.42 -4.28 16.83
#